data_3fb08897c759f8157c585f7a2939901d
#
_entry.id   3fb08897c759f8157c585f7a2939901d
#
_cell.length_a   1.000
_cell.length_b   1.000
_cell.length_c   1.000
_cell.angle_alpha   90.00
_cell.angle_beta   90.00
_cell.angle_gamma   90.00
#
_symmetry.space_group_name_H-M   'P 1'
#
loop_
_entity.id
_entity.type
_entity.pdbx_description
1 polymer ?
#
loop_
_entity_poly.entity_id
_entity_poly.type
_entity_poly.pdbx_seq_one_letter_code
_entity_poly.pdbx_strand_id
1 'polypeptide(L)'
;MSIKSTIAALAASPFLLAGAAFAGPYVNVESNIQYPDGDYSSAATDLHIGYEGSLTDSADFYAQIGPQFGAVDGTDGTETEFSGKVGVNVAATENFGIYGELAGVTDEASNGDVEIDWSAKIGGKFTF
;
A
#
# COMPACT_ATOMS: atom_id res chain seq x y z
N MET A 1 11.82 2.98 -18.90
CA MET A 1 11.12 3.26 -17.65
C MET A 1 9.81 2.48 -17.67
N SER A 2 9.72 1.48 -16.85
CA SER A 2 8.52 0.63 -16.80
C SER A 2 7.39 1.41 -16.09
N ILE A 3 6.20 1.43 -16.69
CA ILE A 3 4.98 1.99 -16.10
C ILE A 3 4.64 1.28 -14.78
N LYS A 4 5.13 0.07 -14.62
CA LYS A 4 4.95 -0.80 -13.45
C LYS A 4 5.50 -0.19 -12.15
N SER A 5 6.62 0.50 -12.19
CA SER A 5 7.22 1.14 -11.01
C SER A 5 6.44 2.35 -10.49
N THR A 6 5.59 2.96 -11.31
CA THR A 6 4.80 4.12 -10.91
C THR A 6 3.53 3.71 -10.14
N ILE A 7 3.03 2.50 -10.36
CA ILE A 7 1.84 1.98 -9.67
C ILE A 7 2.15 1.69 -8.20
N ALA A 8 3.34 1.14 -7.92
CA ALA A 8 3.78 0.84 -6.55
C ALA A 8 3.93 2.10 -5.66
N ALA A 9 4.19 3.26 -6.27
CA ALA A 9 4.39 4.51 -5.54
C ALA A 9 3.11 5.18 -5.04
N LEU A 10 1.96 4.81 -5.57
CA LEU A 10 0.68 5.46 -5.28
C LEU A 10 -0.25 4.66 -4.38
N ALA A 11 0.17 3.47 -3.94
CA ALA A 11 -0.56 2.67 -2.97
C ALA A 11 -0.61 3.38 -1.61
N ALA A 12 -1.49 4.34 -1.52
CA ALA A 12 -1.73 5.14 -0.34
C ALA A 12 -2.93 4.59 0.40
N SER A 13 -2.70 3.74 1.35
CA SER A 13 -3.76 3.43 2.30
C SER A 13 -3.62 4.28 3.54
N PRO A 14 -4.34 5.36 3.66
CA PRO A 14 -4.53 5.99 4.94
C PRO A 14 -5.69 5.28 5.66
N PHE A 15 -5.53 4.06 6.07
CA PHE A 15 -6.39 3.52 7.09
C PHE A 15 -6.01 4.09 8.44
N LEU A 16 -6.21 5.38 8.56
CA LEU A 16 -6.34 6.04 9.83
C LEU A 16 -7.83 6.03 10.18
N LEU A 17 -8.39 4.87 10.34
CA LEU A 17 -9.54 4.72 11.17
C LEU A 17 -9.03 4.89 12.60
N ALA A 18 -9.03 6.12 13.04
CA ALA A 18 -8.97 6.45 14.45
C ALA A 18 -10.21 5.83 15.11
N GLY A 19 -10.09 4.62 15.49
CA GLY A 19 -11.13 3.88 16.19
C GLY A 19 -10.43 2.75 16.89
N ALA A 20 -10.55 2.75 18.19
CA ALA A 20 -10.17 1.74 19.15
C ALA A 20 -9.43 0.54 18.52
N ALA A 21 -8.17 0.42 18.85
CA ALA A 21 -7.25 -0.63 18.47
C ALA A 21 -7.91 -2.01 18.49
N PHE A 22 -8.36 -2.47 17.36
CA PHE A 22 -8.57 -3.89 17.15
C PHE A 22 -7.22 -4.45 16.72
N ALA A 23 -6.41 -4.80 17.71
CA ALA A 23 -5.24 -5.62 17.43
C ALA A 23 -5.70 -6.98 16.92
N GLY A 24 -5.21 -7.39 15.76
CA GLY A 24 -5.58 -8.68 15.23
C GLY A 24 -5.39 -8.83 13.72
N PRO A 25 -5.73 -10.01 13.20
CA PRO A 25 -5.71 -10.27 11.78
C PRO A 25 -6.83 -9.54 11.04
N TYR A 26 -6.55 -9.12 9.81
CA TYR A 26 -7.52 -8.47 8.94
C TYR A 26 -7.33 -8.87 7.47
N VAL A 27 -8.33 -8.58 6.66
CA VAL A 27 -8.25 -8.64 5.20
C VAL A 27 -8.41 -7.23 4.66
N ASN A 28 -7.54 -6.83 3.74
CA ASN A 28 -7.59 -5.56 3.05
C ASN A 28 -7.79 -5.76 1.56
N VAL A 29 -8.72 -5.02 0.98
CA VAL A 29 -8.91 -4.93 -0.47
C VAL A 29 -8.76 -3.47 -0.85
N GLU A 30 -7.82 -3.18 -1.72
CA GLU A 30 -7.50 -1.82 -2.13
C GLU A 30 -7.30 -1.77 -3.64
N SER A 31 -7.89 -0.77 -4.29
CA SER A 31 -7.68 -0.53 -5.71
C SER A 31 -7.11 0.86 -5.92
N ASN A 32 -5.97 0.90 -6.60
CA ASN A 32 -5.29 2.13 -7.00
C ASN A 32 -5.48 2.31 -8.50
N ILE A 33 -6.15 3.37 -8.90
CA ILE A 33 -6.49 3.64 -10.30
C ILE A 33 -5.81 4.94 -10.71
N GLN A 34 -5.17 4.92 -11.86
CA GLN A 34 -4.42 6.06 -12.37
C GLN A 34 -5.10 6.70 -13.59
N TYR A 35 -5.21 8.01 -13.54
CA TYR A 35 -5.80 8.85 -14.60
C TYR A 35 -4.83 10.00 -14.95
N PRO A 36 -3.68 9.72 -15.55
CA PRO A 36 -2.82 10.80 -16.03
C PRO A 36 -3.57 11.61 -17.08
N ASP A 37 -3.52 12.93 -16.96
CA ASP A 37 -4.20 13.88 -17.83
C ASP A 37 -5.73 13.70 -17.93
N GLY A 38 -6.33 12.98 -16.98
CA GLY A 38 -7.77 12.74 -16.91
C GLY A 38 -8.25 11.46 -17.60
N ASP A 39 -7.40 10.77 -18.32
CA ASP A 39 -7.72 9.48 -18.96
C ASP A 39 -7.26 8.29 -18.13
N TYR A 40 -8.06 7.22 -18.14
CA TYR A 40 -7.70 5.97 -17.49
C TYR A 40 -6.40 5.40 -18.09
N SER A 41 -5.47 5.04 -17.23
CA SER A 41 -4.19 4.46 -17.64
C SER A 41 -3.98 3.05 -17.09
N SER A 42 -4.19 2.87 -15.80
CA SER A 42 -3.97 1.59 -15.14
C SER A 42 -4.73 1.47 -13.84
N ALA A 43 -4.93 0.26 -13.40
CA ALA A 43 -5.43 -0.06 -12.08
C ALA A 43 -4.64 -1.21 -11.47
N ALA A 44 -4.39 -1.15 -10.18
CA ALA A 44 -3.84 -2.25 -9.40
C ALA A 44 -4.75 -2.51 -8.22
N THR A 45 -5.17 -3.75 -8.04
CA THR A 45 -6.01 -4.19 -6.94
C THR A 45 -5.25 -5.16 -6.07
N ASP A 46 -5.01 -4.77 -4.83
CA ASP A 46 -4.40 -5.59 -3.78
C ASP A 46 -5.47 -6.38 -3.02
N LEU A 47 -5.21 -7.66 -2.80
CA LEU A 47 -5.97 -8.48 -1.86
C LEU A 47 -5.00 -9.01 -0.81
N HIS A 48 -4.97 -8.38 0.35
CA HIS A 48 -4.02 -8.68 1.40
C HIS A 48 -4.67 -9.31 2.63
N ILE A 49 -3.94 -10.21 3.25
CA ILE A 49 -4.14 -10.58 4.64
C ILE A 49 -3.09 -9.85 5.46
N GLY A 50 -3.46 -9.38 6.62
CA GLY A 50 -2.57 -8.61 7.47
C GLY A 50 -2.81 -8.84 8.94
N TYR A 51 -1.95 -8.23 9.71
CA TYR A 51 -2.05 -8.14 11.16
C TYR A 51 -1.70 -6.73 11.60
N GLU A 52 -2.47 -6.20 12.51
CA GLU A 52 -2.22 -4.90 13.13
C GLU A 52 -2.22 -5.02 14.64
N GLY A 53 -1.53 -4.14 15.30
CA GLY A 53 -1.46 -4.12 16.75
C GLY A 53 -0.79 -2.85 17.28
N SER A 54 -0.86 -2.71 18.59
CA SER A 54 -0.23 -1.59 19.28
C SER A 54 1.19 -1.94 19.69
N LEU A 55 2.13 -1.03 19.43
CA LEU A 55 3.51 -1.09 19.93
C LEU A 55 3.61 -0.41 21.29
N THR A 56 2.90 0.70 21.45
CA THR A 56 2.79 1.49 22.68
C THR A 56 1.39 2.11 22.76
N ASP A 57 1.07 2.82 23.82
CA ASP A 57 -0.22 3.55 23.95
C ASP A 57 -0.41 4.63 22.87
N SER A 58 0.65 5.03 22.18
CA SER A 58 0.65 6.07 21.17
C SER A 58 1.22 5.64 19.81
N ALA A 59 1.54 4.38 19.65
CA ALA A 59 2.09 3.85 18.41
C ALA A 59 1.48 2.50 18.04
N ASP A 60 1.02 2.40 16.80
CA ASP A 60 0.46 1.19 16.20
C ASP A 60 1.26 0.78 14.98
N PHE A 61 1.24 -0.50 14.68
CA PHE A 61 1.84 -1.06 13.48
C PHE A 61 0.85 -1.91 12.71
N TYR A 62 1.13 -2.09 11.43
CA TYR A 62 0.48 -3.09 10.60
C TYR A 62 1.48 -3.73 9.64
N ALA A 63 1.19 -4.96 9.26
CA ALA A 63 1.89 -5.67 8.19
C ALA A 63 0.88 -6.47 7.39
N GLN A 64 0.98 -6.42 6.07
CA GLN A 64 0.06 -7.13 5.18
C GLN A 64 0.77 -7.63 3.94
N ILE A 65 0.28 -8.72 3.37
CA ILE A 65 0.82 -9.35 2.18
C ILE A 65 -0.29 -10.06 1.41
N GLY A 66 -0.13 -10.14 0.11
CA GLY A 66 -1.04 -10.89 -0.76
C GLY A 66 -0.85 -10.61 -2.24
N PRO A 67 -1.68 -11.19 -3.09
CA PRO A 67 -1.66 -10.93 -4.51
C PRO A 67 -2.10 -9.51 -4.86
N GLN A 68 -1.49 -8.99 -5.93
CA GLN A 68 -1.88 -7.76 -6.61
C GLN A 68 -2.28 -8.10 -8.04
N PHE A 69 -3.40 -7.57 -8.48
CA PHE A 69 -3.92 -7.74 -9.83
C PHE A 69 -3.82 -6.41 -10.57
N GLY A 70 -2.97 -6.38 -11.58
CA GLY A 70 -2.72 -5.20 -12.39
C GLY A 70 -3.44 -5.25 -13.74
N ALA A 71 -4.04 -4.14 -14.15
CA ALA A 71 -4.60 -3.94 -15.48
C ALA A 71 -4.09 -2.61 -16.05
N VAL A 72 -3.70 -2.64 -17.32
CA VAL A 72 -3.19 -1.46 -18.04
C VAL A 72 -4.05 -1.24 -19.28
N ASP A 73 -4.38 0.03 -19.55
CA ASP A 73 -5.17 0.39 -20.74
C ASP A 73 -4.47 -0.04 -22.03
N GLY A 74 -5.24 -0.54 -22.96
CA GLY A 74 -4.75 -1.05 -24.25
C GLY A 74 -4.03 -2.39 -24.19
N THR A 75 -3.98 -3.04 -23.03
CA THR A 75 -3.37 -4.36 -22.86
C THR A 75 -4.44 -5.38 -22.47
N ASP A 76 -4.53 -6.46 -23.22
CA ASP A 76 -5.42 -7.56 -22.88
C ASP A 76 -4.82 -8.39 -21.73
N GLY A 77 -5.64 -8.66 -20.71
CA GLY A 77 -5.27 -9.50 -19.57
C GLY A 77 -4.94 -8.74 -18.30
N THR A 78 -4.81 -9.49 -17.24
CA THR A 78 -4.47 -9.04 -15.90
C THR A 78 -3.14 -9.65 -15.50
N GLU A 79 -2.20 -8.83 -15.06
CA GLU A 79 -0.97 -9.31 -14.47
C GLU A 79 -1.21 -9.61 -12.99
N THR A 80 -0.61 -10.69 -12.50
CA THR A 80 -0.70 -11.06 -11.09
C THR A 80 0.70 -11.01 -10.49
N GLU A 81 0.86 -10.20 -9.47
CA GLU A 81 2.08 -10.00 -8.74
C GLU A 81 1.83 -10.27 -7.25
N PHE A 82 2.89 -10.31 -6.46
CA PHE A 82 2.80 -10.34 -5.00
C PHE A 82 3.21 -8.99 -4.44
N SER A 83 2.44 -8.48 -3.51
CA SER A 83 2.75 -7.22 -2.84
C SER A 83 2.66 -7.37 -1.32
N GLY A 84 3.36 -6.49 -0.63
CA GLY A 84 3.31 -6.43 0.83
C GLY A 84 3.60 -5.03 1.33
N LYS A 85 3.07 -4.72 2.51
CA LYS A 85 3.23 -3.42 3.16
C LYS A 85 3.47 -3.61 4.65
N VAL A 86 4.32 -2.77 5.20
CA VAL A 86 4.47 -2.61 6.64
C VAL A 86 4.40 -1.13 6.98
N GLY A 87 3.72 -0.80 8.05
CA GLY A 87 3.55 0.59 8.44
C GLY A 87 3.49 0.78 9.94
N VAL A 88 3.77 2.01 10.34
CA VAL A 88 3.71 2.47 11.72
C VAL A 88 3.00 3.81 11.77
N ASN A 89 2.10 3.96 12.73
CA ASN A 89 1.45 5.23 13.05
C ASN A 89 1.84 5.63 14.46
N VAL A 90 2.23 6.87 14.65
CA VAL A 90 2.59 7.41 15.96
C VAL A 90 1.80 8.67 16.24
N ALA A 91 1.03 8.68 17.31
CA ALA A 91 0.37 9.87 17.82
C ALA A 91 1.41 10.71 18.59
N ALA A 92 1.90 11.79 18.01
CA ALA A 92 2.86 12.68 18.65
C ALA A 92 2.20 13.62 19.65
N THR A 93 0.96 14.03 19.37
CA THR A 93 0.07 14.79 20.27
C THR A 93 -1.37 14.34 20.06
N GLU A 94 -2.31 14.87 20.83
CA GLU A 94 -3.74 14.61 20.64
C GLU A 94 -4.26 15.00 19.25
N ASN A 95 -3.59 15.97 18.60
CA ASN A 95 -4.01 16.53 17.33
C ASN A 95 -3.04 16.27 16.18
N PHE A 96 -1.88 15.69 16.43
CA PHE A 96 -0.86 15.45 15.42
C PHE A 96 -0.33 14.03 15.47
N GLY A 97 -0.38 13.34 14.35
CA GLY A 97 0.19 12.01 14.16
C GLY A 97 1.18 11.99 12.99
N ILE A 98 2.13 11.09 13.10
CA ILE A 98 3.11 10.78 12.05
C ILE A 98 2.90 9.34 11.62
N TYR A 99 2.99 9.07 10.33
CA TYR A 99 2.93 7.71 9.81
C TYR A 99 4.06 7.45 8.82
N GLY A 100 4.48 6.21 8.76
CA GLY A 100 5.43 5.71 7.78
C GLY A 100 5.00 4.35 7.25
N GLU A 101 5.20 4.12 5.97
CA GLU A 101 4.90 2.86 5.30
C GLU A 101 6.04 2.49 4.36
N LEU A 102 6.41 1.22 4.35
CA LEU A 102 7.29 0.60 3.37
C LEU A 102 6.51 -0.48 2.64
N ALA A 103 6.52 -0.43 1.32
CA ALA A 103 5.83 -1.41 0.49
C ALA A 103 6.80 -2.03 -0.54
N GLY A 104 6.52 -3.25 -0.93
CA GLY A 104 7.25 -3.95 -1.97
C GLY A 104 6.27 -4.70 -2.88
N VAL A 105 6.56 -4.71 -4.17
CA VAL A 105 5.81 -5.47 -5.18
C VAL A 105 6.80 -6.29 -5.99
N THR A 106 6.50 -7.57 -6.21
CA THR A 106 7.30 -8.40 -7.10
C THR A 106 7.04 -7.99 -8.55
N ASP A 107 8.08 -7.88 -9.34
CA ASP A 107 8.02 -7.70 -10.79
C ASP A 107 8.86 -8.78 -11.47
N GLU A 108 8.36 -9.31 -12.57
CA GLU A 108 9.12 -10.27 -13.38
C GLU A 108 9.93 -9.50 -14.43
N ALA A 109 11.23 -9.50 -14.25
CA ALA A 109 12.15 -8.89 -15.20
C ALA A 109 12.13 -9.67 -16.52
N SER A 110 12.50 -8.98 -17.60
CA SER A 110 12.50 -9.57 -18.96
C SER A 110 13.45 -10.76 -19.15
N ASN A 111 14.36 -11.01 -18.21
CA ASN A 111 15.24 -12.18 -18.16
C ASN A 111 14.66 -13.37 -17.36
N GLY A 112 13.44 -13.21 -16.79
CA GLY A 112 12.79 -14.21 -15.96
C GLY A 112 13.15 -14.18 -14.47
N ASP A 113 14.01 -13.25 -14.05
CA ASP A 113 14.31 -13.04 -12.63
C ASP A 113 13.18 -12.25 -11.97
N VAL A 114 12.90 -12.57 -10.71
CA VAL A 114 11.93 -11.83 -9.90
C VAL A 114 12.68 -10.72 -9.15
N GLU A 115 12.27 -9.51 -9.39
CA GLU A 115 12.75 -8.32 -8.68
C GLU A 115 11.67 -7.81 -7.73
N ILE A 116 12.06 -7.00 -6.75
CA ILE A 116 11.12 -6.35 -5.84
C ILE A 116 11.26 -4.85 -5.99
N ASP A 117 10.19 -4.24 -6.43
CA ASP A 117 10.07 -2.78 -6.46
C ASP A 117 9.64 -2.26 -5.09
N TRP A 118 10.48 -1.44 -4.50
CA TRP A 118 10.27 -0.86 -3.19
C TRP A 118 9.73 0.56 -3.27
N SER A 119 8.81 0.87 -2.39
CA SER A 119 8.31 2.23 -2.18
C SER A 119 8.22 2.55 -0.70
N ALA A 120 8.41 3.81 -0.36
CA ALA A 120 8.28 4.29 1.01
C ALA A 120 7.42 5.55 1.03
N LYS A 121 6.62 5.67 2.08
CA LYS A 121 5.77 6.82 2.33
C LYS A 121 5.98 7.28 3.77
N ILE A 122 6.07 8.57 3.94
CA ILE A 122 6.05 9.21 5.26
C ILE A 122 5.12 10.43 5.21
N GLY A 123 4.37 10.63 6.25
CA GLY A 123 3.45 11.76 6.32
C GLY A 123 3.06 12.13 7.72
N GLY A 124 2.46 13.29 7.84
CA GLY A 124 1.86 13.77 9.07
C GLY A 124 0.39 14.08 8.86
N LYS A 125 -0.40 13.83 9.89
CA LYS A 125 -1.83 14.15 9.93
C LYS A 125 -2.12 15.05 11.10
N PHE A 126 -2.76 16.17 10.80
CA PHE A 126 -3.23 17.12 11.81
C PHE A 126 -4.75 17.11 11.85
N THR A 127 -5.33 17.00 13.04
CA THR A 127 -6.79 17.03 13.28
C THR A 127 -7.16 18.26 14.11
N PHE A 128 -8.27 18.93 13.74
CA PHE A 128 -8.77 20.13 14.42
C PHE A 128 -9.94 19.80 15.31
#